data_97600a9a95d38305d88ad3f63388b64d
#
_entry.id   97600a9a95d38305d88ad3f63388b64d
#
_cell.length_a   1.000
_cell.length_b   1.000
_cell.length_c   1.000
_cell.angle_alpha   90.00
_cell.angle_beta   90.00
_cell.angle_gamma   90.00
#
_symmetry.space_group_name_H-M   'P 1'
#
loop_
_entity.id
_entity.type
_entity.pdbx_description
1 polymer ?
#
loop_
_entity_poly.entity_id
_entity_poly.type
_entity_poly.pdbx_seq_one_letter_code
_entity_poly.pdbx_strand_id
1 'polypeptide(L)'
;MKKVNLTYIIDDDKIFIFVLKKLLGKNESFDQVLDFKNGEEVLKILSDKNNILPSIILLDINMPVIDGWQFLEQIEKLPNKNKLNIFIMSSSIDANDIEKSKSFSTVKDFISKPINNEKLNKLIENI
;
A
#
# COMPACT_ATOMS: atom_id res chain seq x y z
N MET A 1 -7.39 -13.74 15.38
CA MET A 1 -6.35 -12.87 14.80
C MET A 1 -6.53 -12.78 13.29
N LYS A 2 -6.58 -11.55 12.74
CA LYS A 2 -6.68 -11.38 11.31
C LYS A 2 -5.38 -11.72 10.60
N LYS A 3 -5.47 -12.42 9.50
CA LYS A 3 -4.33 -12.74 8.64
C LYS A 3 -4.38 -11.92 7.36
N VAL A 4 -3.23 -11.40 6.96
CA VAL A 4 -3.06 -10.67 5.72
C VAL A 4 -2.34 -11.61 4.75
N ASN A 5 -3.09 -12.17 3.82
CA ASN A 5 -2.57 -13.21 2.93
C ASN A 5 -1.54 -12.69 1.94
N LEU A 6 -1.79 -11.52 1.36
CA LEU A 6 -0.90 -10.94 0.35
C LEU A 6 -0.81 -9.44 0.55
N THR A 7 0.41 -8.93 0.64
CA THR A 7 0.70 -7.50 0.78
C THR A 7 1.58 -7.06 -0.38
N TYR A 8 1.22 -5.94 -1.02
CA TYR A 8 2.07 -5.28 -1.99
C TYR A 8 2.72 -4.06 -1.34
N ILE A 9 4.02 -3.89 -1.57
CA ILE A 9 4.75 -2.68 -1.19
C ILE A 9 5.13 -1.97 -2.49
N ILE A 10 4.69 -0.73 -2.65
CA ILE A 10 5.02 0.07 -3.83
C ILE A 10 5.87 1.25 -3.36
N ASP A 11 7.16 1.20 -3.62
CA ASP A 11 8.14 2.18 -3.15
C ASP A 11 9.40 2.03 -3.99
N ASP A 12 10.07 3.13 -4.32
CA ASP A 12 11.29 3.10 -5.11
C ASP A 12 12.56 3.04 -4.24
N ASP A 13 12.42 3.16 -2.93
CA ASP A 13 13.56 3.10 -1.99
C ASP A 13 13.87 1.67 -1.59
N LYS A 14 14.92 1.10 -2.18
CA LYS A 14 15.31 -0.29 -1.96
C LYS A 14 15.67 -0.58 -0.50
N ILE A 15 16.28 0.37 0.19
CA ILE A 15 16.69 0.19 1.58
C ILE A 15 15.46 0.14 2.47
N PHE A 16 14.52 1.06 2.25
CA PHE A 16 13.26 1.08 3.00
C PHE A 16 12.48 -0.22 2.79
N ILE A 17 12.37 -0.69 1.54
CA ILE A 17 11.68 -1.95 1.23
C ILE A 17 12.33 -3.12 1.96
N PHE A 18 13.65 -3.19 1.96
CA PHE A 18 14.38 -4.26 2.62
C PHE A 18 14.07 -4.32 4.12
N VAL A 19 14.10 -3.17 4.79
CA VAL A 19 13.80 -3.07 6.21
C VAL A 19 12.34 -3.43 6.48
N LEU A 20 11.43 -2.91 5.68
CA LEU A 20 10.01 -3.18 5.83
C LEU A 20 9.68 -4.65 5.61
N LYS A 21 10.26 -5.28 4.61
CA LYS A 21 10.04 -6.72 4.37
C LYS A 21 10.52 -7.57 5.53
N LYS A 22 11.63 -7.20 6.16
CA LYS A 22 12.11 -7.90 7.36
C LYS A 22 11.12 -7.76 8.51
N LEU A 23 10.60 -6.56 8.69
CA LEU A 23 9.63 -6.29 9.74
C LEU A 23 8.35 -7.10 9.52
N LEU A 24 7.84 -7.11 8.29
CA LEU A 24 6.65 -7.88 7.93
C LEU A 24 6.89 -9.38 8.10
N GLY A 25 8.08 -9.85 7.75
CA GLY A 25 8.43 -11.26 7.89
C GLY A 25 8.46 -11.76 9.32
N LYS A 26 8.63 -10.87 10.28
CA LYS A 26 8.61 -11.21 11.71
C LYS A 26 7.22 -11.11 12.32
N ASN A 27 6.27 -10.53 11.61
CA ASN A 27 4.91 -10.35 12.08
C ASN A 27 4.04 -11.48 11.56
N GLU A 28 3.54 -12.32 12.47
CA GLU A 28 2.77 -13.52 12.14
C GLU A 28 1.48 -13.22 11.37
N SER A 29 0.99 -11.98 11.42
CA SER A 29 -0.23 -11.60 10.73
C SER A 29 -0.04 -11.46 9.22
N PHE A 30 1.20 -11.27 8.75
CA PHE A 30 1.50 -11.08 7.33
C PHE A 30 2.08 -12.34 6.73
N ASP A 31 1.46 -12.83 5.66
CA ASP A 31 1.90 -14.05 5.00
C ASP A 31 2.84 -13.72 3.84
N GLN A 32 2.32 -13.53 2.63
CA GLN A 32 3.15 -13.24 1.46
C GLN A 32 3.29 -11.74 1.22
N VAL A 33 4.51 -11.29 0.93
CA VAL A 33 4.81 -9.87 0.66
C VAL A 33 5.56 -9.77 -0.65
N LEU A 34 5.06 -8.95 -1.57
CA LEU A 34 5.72 -8.65 -2.83
C LEU A 34 5.99 -7.15 -2.92
N ASP A 35 7.14 -6.78 -3.47
CA ASP A 35 7.49 -5.37 -3.61
C ASP A 35 7.62 -4.97 -5.09
N PHE A 36 7.30 -3.70 -5.34
CA PHE A 36 7.34 -3.10 -6.66
C PHE A 36 7.96 -1.71 -6.55
N LYS A 37 8.78 -1.34 -7.49
CA LYS A 37 9.44 -0.02 -7.48
C LYS A 37 8.62 1.09 -8.15
N ASN A 38 7.51 0.73 -8.80
CA ASN A 38 6.60 1.72 -9.37
C ASN A 38 5.19 1.14 -9.49
N GLY A 39 4.21 2.02 -9.68
CA GLY A 39 2.81 1.61 -9.72
C GLY A 39 2.34 1.03 -11.05
N GLU A 40 3.06 1.26 -12.14
CA GLU A 40 2.62 0.79 -13.45
C GLU A 40 2.49 -0.73 -13.52
N GLU A 41 3.49 -1.43 -12.97
CA GLU A 41 3.50 -2.88 -12.95
C GLU A 41 2.32 -3.42 -12.13
N VAL A 42 2.03 -2.77 -11.01
CA VAL A 42 0.93 -3.18 -10.14
C VAL A 42 -0.41 -2.95 -10.84
N LEU A 43 -0.55 -1.83 -11.56
CA LEU A 43 -1.79 -1.56 -12.31
C LEU A 43 -2.05 -2.64 -13.36
N LYS A 44 -1.02 -3.13 -14.03
CA LYS A 44 -1.15 -4.21 -15.00
C LYS A 44 -1.64 -5.50 -14.33
N ILE A 45 -1.09 -5.82 -13.17
CA ILE A 45 -1.47 -7.01 -12.41
C ILE A 45 -2.92 -6.90 -11.94
N LEU A 46 -3.31 -5.76 -11.38
CA LEU A 46 -4.65 -5.56 -10.83
C LEU A 46 -5.73 -5.46 -11.91
N SER A 47 -5.33 -5.11 -13.13
CA SER A 47 -6.26 -5.05 -14.27
C SER A 47 -6.60 -6.43 -14.81
N ASP A 48 -5.83 -7.45 -14.50
CA ASP A 48 -6.08 -8.82 -14.93
C ASP A 48 -6.99 -9.51 -13.91
N LYS A 49 -8.19 -9.85 -14.35
CA LYS A 49 -9.21 -10.47 -13.49
C LYS A 49 -8.80 -11.84 -12.94
N ASN A 50 -7.83 -12.49 -13.56
CA ASN A 50 -7.37 -13.81 -13.15
C ASN A 50 -6.34 -13.78 -12.03
N ASN A 51 -5.81 -12.60 -11.71
CA ASN A 51 -4.83 -12.47 -10.65
C ASN A 51 -5.49 -12.34 -9.28
N ILE A 52 -4.83 -12.90 -8.27
CA ILE A 52 -5.25 -12.78 -6.88
C ILE A 52 -4.98 -11.35 -6.42
N LEU A 53 -5.97 -10.72 -5.80
CA LEU A 53 -5.82 -9.35 -5.29
C LEU A 53 -5.07 -9.33 -3.96
N PRO A 54 -4.20 -8.34 -3.74
CA PRO A 54 -3.58 -8.16 -2.43
C PRO A 54 -4.63 -7.73 -1.40
N SER A 55 -4.44 -8.19 -0.17
CA SER A 55 -5.29 -7.75 0.95
C SER A 55 -4.96 -6.31 1.35
N ILE A 56 -3.68 -5.93 1.23
CA ILE A 56 -3.17 -4.62 1.61
C ILE A 56 -2.18 -4.15 0.55
N ILE A 57 -2.24 -2.86 0.24
CA ILE A 57 -1.22 -2.18 -0.57
C ILE A 57 -0.62 -1.07 0.28
N LEU A 58 0.70 -1.11 0.47
CA LEU A 58 1.45 -0.05 1.13
C LEU A 58 2.08 0.79 0.04
N LEU A 59 1.64 2.03 -0.10
CA LEU A 59 1.94 2.90 -1.24
C LEU A 59 2.70 4.14 -0.82
N ASP A 60 3.91 4.32 -1.37
CA ASP A 60 4.64 5.58 -1.27
C ASP A 60 4.06 6.56 -2.29
N ILE A 61 3.73 7.78 -1.86
CA ILE A 61 3.17 8.79 -2.76
C ILE A 61 4.24 9.53 -3.57
N ASN A 62 5.50 9.47 -3.16
CA ASN A 62 6.60 10.17 -3.82
C ASN A 62 7.46 9.21 -4.65
N MET A 63 7.00 8.89 -5.85
CA MET A 63 7.71 7.97 -6.74
C MET A 63 7.95 8.61 -8.11
N PRO A 64 9.05 8.21 -8.81
CA PRO A 64 9.26 8.65 -10.19
C PRO A 64 8.30 7.94 -11.15
N VAL A 65 8.21 8.43 -12.38
CA VAL A 65 7.40 7.93 -13.50
C VAL A 65 5.91 8.19 -13.26
N ILE A 66 5.30 7.46 -12.35
CA ILE A 66 3.90 7.68 -11.92
C ILE A 66 3.92 7.78 -10.40
N ASP A 67 3.48 8.90 -9.85
CA ASP A 67 3.45 9.08 -8.40
C ASP A 67 2.24 8.37 -7.78
N GLY A 68 2.19 8.36 -6.44
CA GLY A 68 1.12 7.67 -5.73
C GLY A 68 -0.27 8.19 -6.03
N TRP A 69 -0.40 9.51 -6.25
CA TRP A 69 -1.71 10.10 -6.55
C TRP A 69 -2.21 9.66 -7.92
N GLN A 70 -1.32 9.64 -8.92
CA GLN A 70 -1.67 9.15 -10.26
C GLN A 70 -2.05 7.67 -10.21
N PHE A 71 -1.33 6.89 -9.41
CA PHE A 71 -1.65 5.48 -9.20
C PHE A 71 -3.07 5.32 -8.62
N LEU A 72 -3.40 6.09 -7.60
CA LEU A 72 -4.72 6.04 -6.97
C LEU A 72 -5.85 6.43 -7.93
N GLU A 73 -5.60 7.41 -8.80
CA GLU A 73 -6.59 7.79 -9.82
C GLU A 73 -6.90 6.62 -10.76
N GLN A 74 -5.89 5.84 -11.13
CA GLN A 74 -6.09 4.67 -11.98
C GLN A 74 -6.80 3.53 -11.22
N ILE A 75 -6.46 3.36 -9.95
CA ILE A 75 -7.09 2.33 -9.11
C ILE A 75 -8.61 2.57 -8.98
N GLU A 76 -9.03 3.84 -8.83
CA GLU A 76 -10.45 4.17 -8.69
C GLU A 76 -11.27 3.80 -9.93
N LYS A 77 -10.62 3.56 -11.07
CA LYS A 77 -11.30 3.16 -12.30
C LYS A 77 -11.47 1.64 -12.42
N LEU A 78 -10.85 0.87 -11.51
CA LEU A 78 -10.94 -0.58 -11.58
C LEU A 78 -12.27 -1.11 -11.04
N PRO A 79 -12.84 -2.15 -11.66
CA PRO A 79 -14.14 -2.68 -11.23
C PRO A 79 -14.11 -3.33 -9.85
N ASN A 80 -12.93 -3.80 -9.42
CA ASN A 80 -12.76 -4.49 -8.13
C ASN A 80 -12.11 -3.61 -7.05
N LYS A 81 -12.12 -2.31 -7.24
CA LYS A 81 -11.46 -1.37 -6.32
C LYS A 81 -11.93 -1.50 -4.88
N ASN A 82 -13.20 -1.84 -4.68
CA ASN A 82 -13.78 -1.94 -3.33
C ASN A 82 -13.19 -3.07 -2.49
N LYS A 83 -12.45 -3.97 -3.11
CA LYS A 83 -11.78 -5.07 -2.41
C LYS A 83 -10.35 -4.70 -1.97
N LEU A 84 -9.88 -3.53 -2.35
CA LEU A 84 -8.52 -3.09 -2.06
C LEU A 84 -8.48 -2.23 -0.81
N ASN A 85 -7.44 -2.43 -0.01
CA ASN A 85 -7.16 -1.61 1.18
C ASN A 85 -5.79 -0.98 1.00
N ILE A 86 -5.76 0.33 0.73
CA ILE A 86 -4.52 1.05 0.46
C ILE A 86 -4.17 1.93 1.64
N PHE A 87 -2.92 1.83 2.10
CA PHE A 87 -2.36 2.67 3.14
C PHE A 87 -1.20 3.45 2.53
N ILE A 88 -1.26 4.77 2.64
CA ILE A 88 -0.23 5.64 2.09
C ILE A 88 0.91 5.75 3.10
N MET A 89 2.13 5.50 2.63
CA MET A 89 3.35 5.67 3.44
C MET A 89 4.00 6.99 3.07
N SER A 90 4.40 7.78 4.06
CA SER A 90 5.08 9.04 3.80
C SER A 90 5.96 9.42 4.99
N SER A 91 7.12 10.03 4.70
CA SER A 91 7.98 10.62 5.72
C SER A 91 7.51 12.03 6.09
N SER A 92 6.59 12.59 5.31
CA SER A 92 6.10 13.96 5.50
C SER A 92 4.61 14.00 5.17
N ILE A 93 3.78 13.78 6.18
CA ILE A 93 2.32 13.80 6.03
C ILE A 93 1.83 15.20 6.42
N ASP A 94 1.18 15.92 5.50
CA ASP A 94 0.58 17.22 5.80
C ASP A 94 -0.94 17.17 5.64
N ALA A 95 -1.59 18.27 6.07
CA ALA A 95 -3.04 18.35 6.06
C ALA A 95 -3.61 18.30 4.63
N ASN A 96 -2.88 18.83 3.65
CA ASN A 96 -3.32 18.81 2.26
C ASN A 96 -3.33 17.39 1.70
N ASP A 97 -2.34 16.58 2.04
CA ASP A 97 -2.26 15.19 1.63
C ASP A 97 -3.41 14.38 2.22
N ILE A 98 -3.69 14.60 3.50
CA ILE A 98 -4.79 13.91 4.18
C ILE A 98 -6.12 14.27 3.52
N GLU A 99 -6.35 15.54 3.24
CA GLU A 99 -7.58 15.99 2.60
C GLU A 99 -7.72 15.41 1.20
N LYS A 100 -6.64 15.41 0.43
CA LYS A 100 -6.63 14.84 -0.92
C LYS A 100 -6.95 13.34 -0.91
N SER A 101 -6.45 12.61 0.09
CA SER A 101 -6.68 11.17 0.18
C SER A 101 -8.14 10.81 0.38
N LYS A 102 -8.93 11.71 0.96
CA LYS A 102 -10.35 11.46 1.23
C LYS A 102 -11.18 11.32 -0.04
N SER A 103 -10.66 11.79 -1.17
CA SER A 103 -11.34 11.64 -2.46
C SER A 103 -11.17 10.24 -3.06
N PHE A 104 -10.34 9.39 -2.44
CA PHE A 104 -10.07 8.03 -2.91
C PHE A 104 -10.66 7.01 -1.93
N SER A 105 -11.70 6.31 -2.38
CA SER A 105 -12.40 5.34 -1.52
C SER A 105 -11.53 4.17 -1.10
N THR A 106 -10.45 3.89 -1.84
CA THR A 106 -9.56 2.77 -1.58
C THR A 106 -8.53 3.07 -0.49
N VAL A 107 -8.29 4.34 -0.17
CA VAL A 107 -7.33 4.73 0.87
C VAL A 107 -7.98 4.63 2.23
N LYS A 108 -7.40 3.80 3.10
CA LYS A 108 -7.91 3.59 4.46
C LYS A 108 -7.24 4.52 5.47
N ASP A 109 -5.94 4.76 5.33
CA ASP A 109 -5.23 5.62 6.26
C ASP A 109 -3.83 5.95 5.74
N PHE A 110 -3.12 6.80 6.47
CA PHE A 110 -1.71 7.12 6.27
C PHE A 110 -0.87 6.42 7.33
N ILE A 111 0.35 6.03 6.96
CA ILE A 111 1.34 5.50 7.88
C ILE A 111 2.60 6.33 7.73
N SER A 112 3.07 6.95 8.82
CA SER A 112 4.30 7.74 8.78
C SER A 112 5.52 6.82 8.78
N LYS A 113 6.53 7.16 7.98
CA LYS A 113 7.82 6.48 8.00
C LYS A 113 8.66 7.02 9.17
N PRO A 114 9.47 6.21 9.82
CA PRO A 114 9.65 4.78 9.64
C PRO A 114 8.48 3.97 10.19
N ILE A 115 8.27 2.80 9.62
CA ILE A 115 7.19 1.92 10.04
C ILE A 115 7.73 0.97 11.10
N ASN A 116 6.93 0.74 12.15
CA ASN A 116 7.27 -0.20 13.21
C ASN A 116 6.12 -1.20 13.39
N ASN A 117 6.32 -2.17 14.27
CA ASN A 117 5.34 -3.24 14.47
C ASN A 117 4.02 -2.72 15.06
N GLU A 118 4.08 -1.70 15.90
CA GLU A 118 2.88 -1.08 16.47
C GLU A 118 2.01 -0.48 15.38
N LYS A 119 2.61 0.23 14.43
CA LYS A 119 1.89 0.82 13.29
C LYS A 119 1.28 -0.25 12.40
N LEU A 120 1.99 -1.36 12.19
CA LEU A 120 1.48 -2.48 11.41
C LEU A 120 0.27 -3.12 12.08
N ASN A 121 0.31 -3.29 13.40
CA ASN A 121 -0.79 -3.87 14.14
C ASN A 121 -2.04 -2.99 14.09
N LYS A 122 -1.87 -1.67 14.15
CA LYS A 122 -2.98 -0.73 13.99
C LYS A 122 -3.59 -0.79 12.60
N LEU A 123 -2.74 -0.96 11.59
CA LEU A 123 -3.18 -1.08 10.21
C LEU A 123 -4.10 -2.29 10.04
N ILE A 124 -3.71 -3.42 10.61
CA ILE A 124 -4.49 -4.66 10.53
C ILE A 124 -5.90 -4.48 11.15
N GLU A 125 -6.01 -3.70 12.19
CA GLU A 125 -7.30 -3.43 12.85
C GLU A 125 -8.27 -2.68 11.93
N ASN A 126 -7.77 -1.99 10.91
CA ASN A 126 -8.57 -1.15 10.02
C ASN A 126 -8.98 -1.84 8.71
N ILE A 127 -8.74 -3.11 8.59
CA ILE A 127 -9.14 -3.87 7.39
C ILE A 127 -10.27 -4.85 7.67
#